data_de0e8ad4cc8a16bdf3cf1e3833fa5d81
#
_entry.id   de0e8ad4cc8a16bdf3cf1e3833fa5d81
#
_cell.length_a   1.000
_cell.length_b   1.000
_cell.length_c   1.000
_cell.angle_alpha   90.00
_cell.angle_beta   90.00
_cell.angle_gamma   90.00
#
_symmetry.space_group_name_H-M   'P 1'
#
loop_
_entity.id
_entity.type
_entity.pdbx_description
1 polymer ?
#
loop_
_entity_poly.entity_id
_entity_poly.type
_entity_poly.pdbx_seq_one_letter_code
_entity_poly.pdbx_strand_id
1 'polypeptide(L)'
;MKKAAVIVNPVAGKMKIKSGIFDLLASLGRQDYETAVYVTKARGDASDAAERYGRECDLVVCCGGDGTLNEVISGLLRISEKPLLLYYPCGSTNDFATTLGLPKKIDAAALDIANRKVMELDVGNLNGSRHFSYITSFGIFTKASFSADQKVKNTIGHLAYILQGAKELPDLGKSYHTKVTWDGGCFEGDYALVAVTNSTSAGGVLHLPPEQVK
;
A
#
# COMPACT_ATOMS: atom_id res chain seq x y z
N MET A 1 10.16 -21.59 17.92
CA MET A 1 10.41 -21.15 16.55
C MET A 1 9.34 -20.12 16.19
N LYS A 2 9.72 -18.97 15.72
CA LYS A 2 8.80 -17.91 15.31
C LYS A 2 8.15 -18.25 13.98
N LYS A 3 6.93 -17.78 13.75
CA LYS A 3 6.20 -18.03 12.50
C LYS A 3 6.11 -16.76 11.66
N ALA A 4 6.35 -16.89 10.37
CA ALA A 4 6.20 -15.80 9.41
C ALA A 4 5.31 -16.22 8.23
N ALA A 5 4.50 -15.29 7.74
CA ALA A 5 3.77 -15.43 6.49
C ALA A 5 4.24 -14.40 5.47
N VAL A 6 4.65 -14.84 4.30
CA VAL A 6 5.04 -13.97 3.18
C VAL A 6 3.91 -13.94 2.15
N ILE A 7 3.21 -12.82 2.08
CA ILE A 7 2.10 -12.58 1.13
C ILE A 7 2.67 -11.89 -0.10
N VAL A 8 2.62 -12.57 -1.24
CA VAL A 8 3.26 -12.14 -2.48
C VAL A 8 2.23 -11.80 -3.53
N ASN A 9 2.26 -10.57 -4.04
CA ASN A 9 1.54 -10.22 -5.26
C ASN A 9 2.45 -10.46 -6.49
N PRO A 10 2.18 -11.51 -7.29
CA PRO A 10 3.09 -11.95 -8.36
C PRO A 10 3.12 -10.99 -9.53
N VAL A 11 2.12 -10.10 -9.67
CA VAL A 11 2.03 -9.13 -10.78
C VAL A 11 2.48 -7.73 -10.40
N ALA A 12 2.94 -7.51 -9.17
CA ALA A 12 3.41 -6.22 -8.73
C ALA A 12 4.72 -5.81 -9.44
N GLY A 13 4.79 -4.56 -9.88
CA GLY A 13 6.02 -3.87 -10.31
C GLY A 13 6.88 -4.62 -11.32
N LYS A 14 6.31 -5.18 -12.37
CA LYS A 14 7.04 -5.97 -13.38
C LYS A 14 7.72 -7.22 -12.80
N MET A 15 7.10 -7.80 -11.76
CA MET A 15 7.59 -9.01 -11.10
C MET A 15 8.96 -8.83 -10.39
N LYS A 16 9.25 -7.64 -9.88
CA LYS A 16 10.52 -7.32 -9.19
C LYS A 16 10.85 -8.27 -8.02
N ILE A 17 9.82 -8.87 -7.43
CA ILE A 17 10.01 -9.82 -6.33
C ILE A 17 10.78 -11.08 -6.75
N LYS A 18 10.76 -11.46 -8.03
CA LYS A 18 11.43 -12.69 -8.50
C LYS A 18 12.91 -12.73 -8.14
N SER A 19 13.60 -11.60 -8.20
CA SER A 19 15.03 -11.54 -7.90
C SER A 19 15.36 -11.52 -6.39
N GLY A 20 14.41 -11.19 -5.52
CA GLY A 20 14.67 -10.99 -4.09
C GLY A 20 13.95 -11.96 -3.16
N ILE A 21 13.02 -12.78 -3.68
CA ILE A 21 12.22 -13.67 -2.83
C ILE A 21 13.07 -14.71 -2.09
N PHE A 22 14.07 -15.28 -2.76
CA PHE A 22 14.96 -16.27 -2.15
C PHE A 22 15.83 -15.65 -1.05
N ASP A 23 16.34 -14.43 -1.27
CA ASP A 23 17.13 -13.72 -0.26
C ASP A 23 16.27 -13.40 0.98
N LEU A 24 15.00 -13.00 0.76
CA LEU A 24 14.04 -12.78 1.83
C LEU A 24 13.80 -14.07 2.63
N LEU A 25 13.47 -15.18 1.96
CA LEU A 25 13.19 -16.46 2.61
C LEU A 25 14.44 -16.99 3.36
N ALA A 26 15.61 -16.89 2.74
CA ALA A 26 16.88 -17.27 3.38
C ALA A 26 17.16 -16.39 4.61
N SER A 27 16.85 -15.10 4.56
CA SER A 27 17.02 -14.21 5.70
C SER A 27 16.06 -14.56 6.85
N LEU A 28 14.78 -14.85 6.56
CA LEU A 28 13.82 -15.30 7.54
C LEU A 28 14.27 -16.61 8.21
N GLY A 29 14.74 -17.57 7.42
CA GLY A 29 15.27 -18.83 7.95
C GLY A 29 16.48 -18.64 8.88
N ARG A 30 17.42 -17.75 8.53
CA ARG A 30 18.56 -17.41 9.41
C ARG A 30 18.14 -16.75 10.74
N GLN A 31 16.97 -16.13 10.77
CA GLN A 31 16.41 -15.47 11.96
C GLN A 31 15.40 -16.37 12.71
N ASP A 32 15.43 -17.66 12.45
CA ASP A 32 14.63 -18.70 13.11
C ASP A 32 13.12 -18.57 12.90
N TYR A 33 12.71 -18.09 11.70
CA TYR A 33 11.32 -18.09 11.29
C TYR A 33 10.96 -19.35 10.48
N GLU A 34 9.93 -20.07 10.91
CA GLU A 34 9.18 -20.98 10.06
C GLU A 34 8.28 -20.16 9.12
N THR A 35 8.47 -20.30 7.80
CA THR A 35 7.88 -19.38 6.84
C THR A 35 6.87 -20.06 5.93
N ALA A 36 5.62 -19.58 5.94
CA ALA A 36 4.61 -19.88 4.93
C ALA A 36 4.63 -18.83 3.82
N VAL A 37 4.49 -19.24 2.55
CA VAL A 37 4.41 -18.31 1.41
C VAL A 37 3.02 -18.43 0.78
N TYR A 38 2.33 -17.30 0.65
CA TYR A 38 1.03 -17.19 -0.01
C TYR A 38 1.12 -16.27 -1.22
N VAL A 39 0.78 -16.79 -2.40
CA VAL A 39 0.76 -16.03 -3.65
C VAL A 39 -0.68 -15.63 -3.96
N THR A 40 -0.92 -14.32 -4.06
CA THR A 40 -2.26 -13.79 -4.35
C THR A 40 -2.69 -14.07 -5.77
N LYS A 41 -3.99 -14.31 -5.97
CA LYS A 41 -4.59 -14.67 -7.26
C LYS A 41 -5.52 -13.58 -7.79
N ALA A 42 -6.13 -12.80 -6.89
CA ALA A 42 -7.12 -11.79 -7.21
C ALA A 42 -7.06 -10.64 -6.21
N ARG A 43 -7.82 -9.60 -6.52
CA ARG A 43 -8.05 -8.48 -5.60
C ARG A 43 -8.80 -8.97 -4.36
N GLY A 44 -8.32 -8.54 -3.18
CA GLY A 44 -8.85 -8.94 -1.87
C GLY A 44 -8.12 -10.13 -1.26
N ASP A 45 -7.48 -10.99 -2.06
CA ASP A 45 -6.76 -12.17 -1.56
C ASP A 45 -5.71 -11.82 -0.50
N ALA A 46 -5.00 -10.70 -0.67
CA ALA A 46 -3.99 -10.28 0.30
C ALA A 46 -4.61 -9.91 1.65
N SER A 47 -5.83 -9.37 1.65
CA SER A 47 -6.57 -9.06 2.87
C SER A 47 -6.99 -10.32 3.62
N ASP A 48 -7.56 -11.28 2.90
CA ASP A 48 -8.02 -12.54 3.49
C ASP A 48 -6.84 -13.39 3.98
N ALA A 49 -5.74 -13.41 3.23
CA ALA A 49 -4.50 -14.07 3.65
C ALA A 49 -3.92 -13.40 4.91
N ALA A 50 -3.89 -12.07 4.96
CA ALA A 50 -3.38 -11.33 6.11
C ALA A 50 -4.21 -11.57 7.38
N GLU A 51 -5.53 -11.59 7.27
CA GLU A 51 -6.40 -11.94 8.39
C GLU A 51 -6.15 -13.37 8.88
N ARG A 52 -6.09 -14.34 7.96
CA ARG A 52 -5.87 -15.73 8.28
C ARG A 52 -4.52 -15.98 8.95
N TYR A 53 -3.44 -15.60 8.27
CA TYR A 53 -2.08 -15.85 8.77
C TYR A 53 -1.70 -14.94 9.94
N GLY A 54 -2.29 -13.74 10.01
CA GLY A 54 -2.04 -12.82 11.11
C GLY A 54 -2.49 -13.34 12.48
N ARG A 55 -3.41 -14.31 12.52
CA ARG A 55 -3.84 -14.98 13.76
C ARG A 55 -2.85 -16.01 14.28
N GLU A 56 -1.93 -16.48 13.44
CA GLU A 56 -1.07 -17.62 13.72
C GLU A 56 0.43 -17.29 13.65
N CYS A 57 0.78 -16.15 13.06
CA CYS A 57 2.16 -15.76 12.82
C CYS A 57 2.59 -14.58 13.67
N ASP A 58 3.87 -14.54 14.03
CA ASP A 58 4.51 -13.41 14.70
C ASP A 58 4.85 -12.27 13.73
N LEU A 59 4.97 -12.61 12.44
CA LEU A 59 5.36 -11.69 11.39
C LEU A 59 4.56 -11.95 10.11
N VAL A 60 4.02 -10.88 9.53
CA VAL A 60 3.48 -10.88 8.17
C VAL A 60 4.38 -10.03 7.29
N VAL A 61 4.84 -10.58 6.17
CA VAL A 61 5.63 -9.87 5.16
C VAL A 61 4.75 -9.58 3.95
N CYS A 62 4.56 -8.32 3.64
CA CYS A 62 3.83 -7.87 2.45
C CYS A 62 4.80 -7.63 1.29
N CYS A 63 4.79 -8.49 0.29
CA CYS A 63 5.55 -8.32 -0.96
C CYS A 63 4.63 -7.82 -2.07
N GLY A 64 4.58 -6.50 -2.27
CA GLY A 64 3.66 -5.87 -3.22
C GLY A 64 3.89 -4.38 -3.39
N GLY A 65 2.94 -3.71 -4.04
CA GLY A 65 2.86 -2.25 -4.07
C GLY A 65 1.88 -1.71 -3.04
N ASP A 66 1.61 -0.40 -3.09
CA ASP A 66 0.75 0.31 -2.14
C ASP A 66 -0.66 -0.31 -2.01
N GLY A 67 -1.23 -0.79 -3.12
CA GLY A 67 -2.54 -1.47 -3.10
C GLY A 67 -2.50 -2.81 -2.36
N THR A 68 -1.45 -3.61 -2.55
CA THR A 68 -1.28 -4.89 -1.83
C THR A 68 -1.05 -4.64 -0.35
N LEU A 69 -0.24 -3.63 -0.02
CA LEU A 69 -0.02 -3.23 1.37
C LEU A 69 -1.32 -2.81 2.04
N ASN A 70 -2.15 -2.01 1.36
CA ASN A 70 -3.44 -1.58 1.88
C ASN A 70 -4.40 -2.77 2.14
N GLU A 71 -4.40 -3.77 1.27
CA GLU A 71 -5.16 -5.01 1.50
C GLU A 71 -4.64 -5.77 2.72
N VAL A 72 -3.31 -5.95 2.85
CA VAL A 72 -2.70 -6.63 4.01
C VAL A 72 -3.05 -5.90 5.30
N ILE A 73 -2.88 -4.58 5.37
CA ILE A 73 -3.24 -3.77 6.54
C ILE A 73 -4.73 -3.94 6.86
N SER A 74 -5.61 -3.86 5.86
CA SER A 74 -7.06 -4.04 6.05
C SER A 74 -7.42 -5.41 6.62
N GLY A 75 -6.71 -6.46 6.23
CA GLY A 75 -6.87 -7.80 6.81
C GLY A 75 -6.40 -7.88 8.25
N LEU A 76 -5.22 -7.33 8.55
CA LEU A 76 -4.66 -7.30 9.91
C LEU A 76 -5.52 -6.46 10.89
N LEU A 77 -6.23 -5.45 10.39
CA LEU A 77 -7.14 -4.66 11.24
C LEU A 77 -8.39 -5.41 11.67
N ARG A 78 -8.70 -6.57 11.06
CA ARG A 78 -9.83 -7.42 11.46
C ARG A 78 -9.52 -8.34 12.65
N ILE A 79 -8.27 -8.41 13.08
CA ILE A 79 -7.84 -9.25 14.21
C ILE A 79 -7.42 -8.38 15.40
N SER A 80 -7.61 -8.90 16.61
CA SER A 80 -7.30 -8.17 17.85
C SER A 80 -5.80 -8.04 18.08
N GLU A 81 -5.10 -9.16 18.09
CA GLU A 81 -3.65 -9.22 18.27
C GLU A 81 -2.97 -9.24 16.92
N LYS A 82 -2.23 -8.18 16.61
CA LYS A 82 -1.60 -8.00 15.31
C LYS A 82 -0.15 -8.45 15.35
N PRO A 83 0.30 -9.26 14.38
CA PRO A 83 1.72 -9.55 14.20
C PRO A 83 2.48 -8.31 13.76
N LEU A 84 3.80 -8.37 13.79
CA LEU A 84 4.61 -7.37 13.10
C LEU A 84 4.35 -7.43 11.60
N LEU A 85 4.35 -6.27 10.94
CA LEU A 85 4.23 -6.15 9.49
C LEU A 85 5.55 -5.65 8.91
N LEU A 86 6.16 -6.46 8.04
CA LEU A 86 7.29 -6.05 7.21
C LEU A 86 6.79 -5.72 5.80
N TYR A 87 7.03 -4.52 5.33
CA TYR A 87 6.72 -4.13 3.95
C TYR A 87 7.94 -4.32 3.04
N TYR A 88 7.81 -5.18 2.02
CA TYR A 88 8.77 -5.37 0.95
C TYR A 88 8.21 -4.71 -0.33
N PRO A 89 8.61 -3.45 -0.64
CA PRO A 89 8.02 -2.69 -1.73
C PRO A 89 8.51 -3.17 -3.08
N CYS A 90 7.66 -3.85 -3.83
CA CYS A 90 7.94 -4.31 -5.19
C CYS A 90 6.92 -3.84 -6.24
N GLY A 91 6.10 -2.86 -5.88
CA GLY A 91 5.19 -2.18 -6.81
C GLY A 91 5.88 -1.21 -7.77
N SER A 92 5.09 -0.53 -8.59
CA SER A 92 5.61 0.43 -9.58
C SER A 92 6.06 1.75 -8.95
N THR A 93 5.28 2.31 -8.03
CA THR A 93 5.51 3.62 -7.42
C THR A 93 6.03 3.49 -5.98
N ASN A 94 5.32 2.71 -5.16
CA ASN A 94 5.61 2.49 -3.74
C ASN A 94 5.70 3.83 -2.97
N ASP A 95 4.68 4.67 -3.11
CA ASP A 95 4.64 6.00 -2.49
C ASP A 95 4.74 5.92 -0.97
N PHE A 96 4.08 4.93 -0.37
CA PHE A 96 4.13 4.73 1.07
C PHE A 96 5.52 4.30 1.55
N ALA A 97 6.23 3.48 0.77
CA ALA A 97 7.62 3.15 1.07
C ALA A 97 8.53 4.39 1.05
N THR A 98 8.27 5.33 0.13
CA THR A 98 8.98 6.60 0.07
C THR A 98 8.70 7.45 1.31
N THR A 99 7.44 7.52 1.75
CA THR A 99 7.03 8.21 2.97
C THR A 99 7.71 7.64 4.21
N LEU A 100 7.82 6.30 4.29
CA LEU A 100 8.50 5.61 5.40
C LEU A 100 10.03 5.67 5.32
N GLY A 101 10.60 6.28 4.28
CA GLY A 101 12.05 6.30 4.07
C GLY A 101 12.65 4.93 3.80
N LEU A 102 11.87 3.97 3.29
CA LEU A 102 12.37 2.63 3.00
C LEU A 102 13.31 2.66 1.79
N PRO A 103 14.38 1.85 1.80
CA PRO A 103 15.32 1.80 0.71
C PRO A 103 14.66 1.31 -0.58
N LYS A 104 14.99 1.94 -1.72
CA LYS A 104 14.48 1.53 -3.04
C LYS A 104 14.95 0.13 -3.45
N LYS A 105 16.10 -0.30 -2.93
CA LYS A 105 16.67 -1.64 -3.12
C LYS A 105 16.76 -2.30 -1.76
N ILE A 106 16.10 -3.43 -1.61
CA ILE A 106 16.15 -4.20 -0.38
C ILE A 106 17.30 -5.18 -0.50
N ASP A 107 18.31 -4.99 0.32
CA ASP A 107 19.47 -5.84 0.46
C ASP A 107 19.39 -6.71 1.73
N ALA A 108 20.41 -7.50 1.98
CA ALA A 108 20.46 -8.39 3.14
C ALA A 108 20.34 -7.63 4.47
N ALA A 109 20.91 -6.43 4.57
CA ALA A 109 20.83 -5.60 5.77
C ALA A 109 19.39 -5.08 5.97
N ALA A 110 18.67 -4.79 4.87
CA ALA A 110 17.27 -4.41 4.92
C ALA A 110 16.35 -5.56 5.36
N LEU A 111 16.82 -6.79 5.30
CA LEU A 111 16.07 -8.00 5.70
C LEU A 111 16.42 -8.50 7.11
N ASP A 112 17.29 -7.81 7.83
CA ASP A 112 17.61 -8.12 9.22
C ASP A 112 16.53 -7.54 10.14
N ILE A 113 15.49 -8.34 10.39
CA ILE A 113 14.30 -7.93 11.14
C ILE A 113 14.64 -7.69 12.62
N ALA A 114 15.55 -8.47 13.18
CA ALA A 114 15.91 -8.38 14.59
C ALA A 114 16.52 -7.02 14.97
N ASN A 115 17.20 -6.37 14.02
CA ASN A 115 17.84 -5.07 14.20
C ASN A 115 17.01 -3.90 13.63
N ARG A 116 15.74 -4.13 13.25
CA ARG A 116 14.85 -3.09 12.73
C ARG A 116 14.08 -2.38 13.84
N LYS A 117 13.95 -1.06 13.68
CA LYS A 117 13.06 -0.28 14.52
C LYS A 117 11.61 -0.54 14.10
N VAL A 118 10.80 -0.94 15.05
CA VAL A 118 9.34 -1.00 14.87
C VAL A 118 8.79 0.43 14.91
N MET A 119 7.89 0.72 13.97
CA MET A 119 7.18 1.99 13.89
C MET A 119 5.69 1.72 14.05
N GLU A 120 5.01 2.56 14.81
CA GLU A 120 3.56 2.64 14.83
C GLU A 120 3.10 3.59 13.73
N LEU A 121 2.05 3.19 13.03
CA LEU A 121 1.54 3.95 11.89
C LEU A 121 0.03 4.12 12.04
N ASP A 122 -0.44 5.33 11.81
CA ASP A 122 -1.85 5.60 11.70
C ASP A 122 -2.43 5.03 10.41
N VAL A 123 -3.69 4.62 10.46
CA VAL A 123 -4.44 4.14 9.31
C VAL A 123 -5.76 4.89 9.26
N GLY A 124 -6.03 5.51 8.11
CA GLY A 124 -7.29 6.20 7.91
C GLY A 124 -8.46 5.22 7.82
N ASN A 125 -9.57 5.55 8.47
CA ASN A 125 -10.82 4.80 8.41
C ASN A 125 -11.90 5.67 7.74
N LEU A 126 -12.33 5.25 6.54
CA LEU A 126 -13.36 5.93 5.78
C LEU A 126 -14.72 5.30 6.06
N ASN A 127 -15.62 6.08 6.64
CA ASN A 127 -17.02 5.69 6.93
C ASN A 127 -17.14 4.40 7.76
N GLY A 128 -16.19 4.13 8.64
CA GLY A 128 -16.19 2.96 9.53
C GLY A 128 -15.99 1.61 8.85
N SER A 129 -15.78 1.57 7.54
CA SER A 129 -15.77 0.30 6.77
C SER A 129 -14.58 0.12 5.84
N ARG A 130 -13.89 1.17 5.46
CA ARG A 130 -12.75 1.12 4.53
C ARG A 130 -11.52 1.74 5.16
N HIS A 131 -10.43 1.03 5.11
CA HIS A 131 -9.14 1.51 5.60
C HIS A 131 -8.25 1.96 4.42
N PHE A 132 -7.47 3.01 4.67
CA PHE A 132 -6.43 3.42 3.73
C PHE A 132 -5.15 3.74 4.50
N SER A 133 -4.07 3.18 4.02
CA SER A 133 -2.74 3.37 4.63
C SER A 133 -2.05 4.62 4.10
N TYR A 134 -2.37 5.04 2.87
CA TYR A 134 -1.63 6.12 2.27
C TYR A 134 -2.51 7.24 1.66
N ILE A 135 -3.48 6.93 0.83
CA ILE A 135 -4.38 7.93 0.23
C ILE A 135 -5.76 7.36 -0.06
N THR A 136 -6.79 8.16 0.17
CA THR A 136 -8.12 7.97 -0.39
C THR A 136 -8.54 9.23 -1.13
N SER A 137 -9.26 9.07 -2.25
CA SER A 137 -9.71 10.21 -3.06
C SER A 137 -11.06 9.95 -3.69
N PHE A 138 -11.76 11.05 -3.97
CA PHE A 138 -13.07 11.08 -4.61
C PHE A 138 -13.12 12.24 -5.61
N GLY A 139 -13.82 12.07 -6.75
CA GLY A 139 -14.00 13.11 -7.78
C GLY A 139 -13.27 12.80 -9.08
N ILE A 140 -12.90 13.86 -9.80
CA ILE A 140 -12.18 13.73 -11.09
C ILE A 140 -10.83 13.04 -10.90
N PHE A 141 -10.28 12.44 -11.97
CA PHE A 141 -9.04 11.66 -12.00
C PHE A 141 -9.04 10.36 -11.19
N THR A 142 -10.07 10.09 -10.37
CA THR A 142 -10.11 8.86 -9.57
C THR A 142 -10.37 7.63 -10.44
N LYS A 143 -11.15 7.76 -11.52
CA LYS A 143 -11.40 6.67 -12.48
C LYS A 143 -10.11 6.22 -13.20
N ALA A 144 -9.23 7.16 -13.55
CA ALA A 144 -7.95 6.86 -14.17
C ALA A 144 -7.08 5.98 -13.27
N SER A 145 -7.10 6.22 -11.96
CA SER A 145 -6.35 5.42 -10.98
C SER A 145 -6.84 3.99 -10.85
N PHE A 146 -8.15 3.75 -11.01
CA PHE A 146 -8.77 2.43 -10.83
C PHE A 146 -8.84 1.60 -12.11
N SER A 147 -9.08 2.24 -13.27
CA SER A 147 -9.34 1.54 -14.53
C SER A 147 -8.09 1.21 -15.35
N ALA A 148 -6.91 1.73 -14.99
CA ALA A 148 -5.69 1.39 -15.69
C ALA A 148 -5.32 -0.08 -15.44
N ASP A 149 -5.35 -0.90 -16.50
CA ASP A 149 -4.89 -2.29 -16.45
C ASP A 149 -3.46 -2.35 -15.88
N GLN A 150 -3.23 -3.33 -14.99
CA GLN A 150 -1.93 -3.54 -14.36
C GLN A 150 -0.81 -3.70 -15.39
N LYS A 151 -1.12 -4.30 -16.57
CA LYS A 151 -0.19 -4.40 -17.69
C LYS A 151 0.20 -3.04 -18.25
N VAL A 152 -0.77 -2.13 -18.37
CA VAL A 152 -0.54 -0.76 -18.85
C VAL A 152 0.27 0.04 -17.85
N LYS A 153 -0.05 -0.04 -16.57
CA LYS A 153 0.73 0.58 -15.47
C LYS A 153 2.19 0.11 -15.48
N ASN A 154 2.41 -1.17 -15.73
CA ASN A 154 3.74 -1.77 -15.76
C ASN A 154 4.54 -1.43 -17.03
N THR A 155 3.88 -1.10 -18.15
CA THR A 155 4.54 -0.88 -19.44
C THR A 155 4.86 0.60 -19.69
N ILE A 156 3.95 1.49 -19.36
CA ILE A 156 4.01 2.92 -19.72
C ILE A 156 4.36 3.81 -18.49
N GLY A 157 4.25 3.26 -17.27
CA GLY A 157 4.61 3.98 -16.04
C GLY A 157 3.84 5.31 -15.86
N HIS A 158 4.55 6.36 -15.49
CA HIS A 158 4.02 7.71 -15.27
C HIS A 158 3.27 8.30 -16.48
N LEU A 159 3.68 7.95 -17.70
CA LEU A 159 3.05 8.44 -18.93
C LEU A 159 1.60 7.93 -19.07
N ALA A 160 1.29 6.75 -18.54
CA ALA A 160 -0.08 6.21 -18.55
C ALA A 160 -1.04 7.06 -17.70
N TYR A 161 -0.57 7.58 -16.58
CA TYR A 161 -1.36 8.47 -15.73
C TYR A 161 -1.67 9.79 -16.43
N ILE A 162 -0.68 10.38 -17.11
CA ILE A 162 -0.84 11.62 -17.85
C ILE A 162 -1.79 11.42 -19.04
N LEU A 163 -1.62 10.35 -19.81
CA LEU A 163 -2.45 10.04 -20.97
C LEU A 163 -3.89 9.67 -20.57
N GLN A 164 -4.08 9.01 -19.44
CA GLN A 164 -5.41 8.65 -18.95
C GLN A 164 -6.10 9.84 -18.30
N GLY A 165 -5.35 10.70 -17.59
CA GLY A 165 -5.83 12.01 -17.13
C GLY A 165 -6.28 12.90 -18.28
N ALA A 166 -5.56 12.89 -19.40
CA ALA A 166 -5.97 13.61 -20.61
C ALA A 166 -7.30 13.14 -21.20
N LYS A 167 -7.68 11.86 -21.04
CA LYS A 167 -8.99 11.33 -21.46
C LYS A 167 -10.13 11.76 -20.54
N GLU A 168 -9.83 12.20 -19.32
CA GLU A 168 -10.81 12.71 -18.36
C GLU A 168 -10.95 14.24 -18.41
N LEU A 169 -10.26 14.93 -19.33
CA LEU A 169 -10.38 16.37 -19.53
C LEU A 169 -11.84 16.87 -19.70
N PRO A 170 -12.76 16.12 -20.34
CA PRO A 170 -14.18 16.50 -20.39
C PRO A 170 -14.86 16.59 -19.02
N ASP A 171 -14.30 15.92 -17.99
CA ASP A 171 -14.84 15.93 -16.64
C ASP A 171 -14.31 17.07 -15.75
N LEU A 172 -13.38 17.91 -16.27
CA LEU A 172 -12.79 19.02 -15.52
C LEU A 172 -13.80 20.09 -15.07
N GLY A 173 -14.95 20.15 -15.73
CA GLY A 173 -16.05 21.07 -15.36
C GLY A 173 -17.01 20.48 -14.32
N LYS A 174 -16.84 19.21 -13.89
CA LYS A 174 -17.72 18.58 -12.93
C LYS A 174 -17.27 18.86 -11.52
N SER A 175 -18.21 19.29 -10.70
CA SER A 175 -18.06 19.35 -9.26
C SER A 175 -19.08 18.41 -8.58
N TYR A 176 -18.76 18.02 -7.37
CA TYR A 176 -19.59 17.15 -6.55
C TYR A 176 -19.83 17.84 -5.22
N HIS A 177 -21.09 18.03 -4.89
CA HIS A 177 -21.44 18.52 -3.55
C HIS A 177 -20.98 17.47 -2.52
N THR A 178 -20.03 17.85 -1.68
CA THR A 178 -19.34 16.91 -0.80
C THR A 178 -19.21 17.49 0.59
N LYS A 179 -19.60 16.68 1.58
CA LYS A 179 -19.37 16.95 2.99
C LYS A 179 -18.37 15.94 3.52
N VAL A 180 -17.28 16.44 4.06
CA VAL A 180 -16.25 15.63 4.75
C VAL A 180 -16.23 16.04 6.22
N THR A 181 -16.33 15.06 7.10
CA THR A 181 -16.23 15.23 8.54
C THR A 181 -15.12 14.35 9.08
N TRP A 182 -14.31 14.88 9.99
CA TRP A 182 -13.25 14.14 10.69
C TRP A 182 -13.19 14.57 12.16
N ASP A 183 -12.34 13.95 12.96
CA ASP A 183 -12.27 14.17 14.42
C ASP A 183 -12.01 15.64 14.81
N GLY A 184 -11.33 16.40 13.95
CA GLY A 184 -10.98 17.80 14.19
C GLY A 184 -11.88 18.83 13.50
N GLY A 185 -12.92 18.41 12.72
CA GLY A 185 -13.75 19.36 12.01
C GLY A 185 -14.56 18.81 10.84
N CYS A 186 -15.05 19.73 10.02
CA CYS A 186 -15.73 19.37 8.79
C CYS A 186 -15.58 20.50 7.76
N PHE A 187 -15.75 20.14 6.48
CA PHE A 187 -16.04 21.08 5.42
C PHE A 187 -17.18 20.57 4.53
N GLU A 188 -17.86 21.48 3.87
CA GLU A 188 -18.94 21.18 2.94
C GLU A 188 -18.88 22.17 1.76
N GLY A 189 -19.08 21.69 0.53
CA GLY A 189 -19.06 22.51 -0.68
C GLY A 189 -18.97 21.68 -1.95
N ASP A 190 -18.81 22.40 -3.06
CA ASP A 190 -18.69 21.79 -4.39
C ASP A 190 -17.22 21.66 -4.77
N TYR A 191 -16.74 20.41 -4.85
CA TYR A 191 -15.35 20.10 -5.13
C TYR A 191 -15.23 19.22 -6.38
N ALA A 192 -14.25 19.52 -7.22
CA ALA A 192 -13.91 18.67 -8.36
C ALA A 192 -13.13 17.42 -7.90
N LEU A 193 -12.29 17.57 -6.87
CA LEU A 193 -11.49 16.50 -6.28
C LEU A 193 -11.35 16.73 -4.78
N VAL A 194 -11.55 15.67 -4.02
CA VAL A 194 -11.17 15.61 -2.59
C VAL A 194 -10.21 14.45 -2.42
N ALA A 195 -9.11 14.69 -1.72
CA ALA A 195 -8.14 13.66 -1.36
C ALA A 195 -7.75 13.80 0.11
N VAL A 196 -7.68 12.68 0.81
CA VAL A 196 -7.15 12.57 2.16
C VAL A 196 -5.93 11.65 2.10
N THR A 197 -4.80 12.12 2.57
CA THR A 197 -3.54 11.38 2.49
C THR A 197 -2.87 11.27 3.86
N ASN A 198 -2.31 10.09 4.11
CA ASN A 198 -1.41 9.78 5.23
C ASN A 198 0.02 9.56 4.69
N SER A 199 0.39 10.29 3.65
CA SER A 199 1.65 10.10 2.93
C SER A 199 2.19 11.44 2.44
N THR A 200 3.49 11.60 2.48
CA THR A 200 4.19 12.75 1.89
C THR A 200 4.34 12.66 0.38
N SER A 201 3.99 11.52 -0.22
CA SER A 201 4.04 11.30 -1.67
C SER A 201 2.72 10.73 -2.16
N ALA A 202 2.22 11.19 -3.30
CA ALA A 202 1.04 10.66 -3.94
C ALA A 202 1.22 10.55 -5.46
N GLY A 203 1.08 9.33 -5.99
CA GLY A 203 1.21 9.01 -7.41
C GLY A 203 2.63 9.21 -7.96
N GLY A 204 3.63 9.39 -7.11
CA GLY A 204 5.01 9.71 -7.49
C GLY A 204 5.19 11.10 -8.09
N VAL A 205 4.18 11.97 -8.02
CA VAL A 205 4.17 13.32 -8.60
C VAL A 205 3.94 14.38 -7.54
N LEU A 206 2.96 14.17 -6.67
CA LEU A 206 2.64 15.10 -5.59
C LEU A 206 3.55 14.81 -4.40
N HIS A 207 4.27 15.82 -3.95
CA HIS A 207 5.05 15.77 -2.72
C HIS A 207 4.49 16.79 -1.74
N LEU A 208 4.08 16.32 -0.56
CA LEU A 208 3.61 17.15 0.53
C LEU A 208 4.74 17.35 1.55
N PRO A 209 4.88 18.55 2.12
CA PRO A 209 5.82 18.77 3.22
C PRO A 209 5.50 17.87 4.41
N PRO A 210 6.52 17.28 5.09
CA PRO A 210 6.29 16.37 6.20
C PRO A 210 5.44 16.94 7.33
N GLU A 211 5.51 18.25 7.56
CA GLU A 211 4.72 18.97 8.58
C GLU A 211 3.21 18.99 8.29
N GLN A 212 2.81 18.69 7.06
CA GLN A 212 1.39 18.57 6.65
C GLN A 212 0.86 17.15 6.77
N VAL A 213 1.71 16.19 7.06
CA VAL A 213 1.36 14.77 7.24
C VAL A 213 1.78 14.38 8.65
N LYS A 214 0.81 14.29 9.54
CA LYS A 214 1.02 13.92 10.96
C LYS A 214 0.55 12.50 11.20
#